data_ab5f05ae98f396f40f952b22468008a0
#
_entry.id   ab5f05ae98f396f40f952b22468008a0
#
_cell.length_a   1.000
_cell.length_b   1.000
_cell.length_c   1.000
_cell.angle_alpha   90.00
_cell.angle_beta   90.00
_cell.angle_gamma   90.00
#
_symmetry.space_group_name_H-M   'P 1'
#
loop_
_entity.id
_entity.type
_entity.pdbx_description
1 polymer ?
#
loop_
_entity_poly.entity_id
_entity_poly.type
_entity_poly.pdbx_seq_one_letter_code
_entity_poly.pdbx_strand_id
1 'polypeptide(L)'
;MDPSFSHIQMVAIDCDETLLRSDNTVSEYTKDVLHRLQEKGIRITLATGRMYQTAKPVGVSLNLGNVPMILFSGGLIQELETAHKVFERTVPRAAVQRILQLAREYDWHIQSYIDDRLLCHHRNWQSDLYEAQTGAKAEFLGDSLYELSQEPNKLIAIDRIENIDRITASLTPLVGDEVTLVRSQKDFLEIIARHVSKGDALEQLARQYGIGMEHIVSFGNAENDISMLSKTGYAVAVDNAVEHAKLVSREVCGHHNDDGVARWIEEHLL
;
A
#
# COMPACT_ATOMS: atom_id res chain seq x y z
N MET A 1 29.75 4.88 -1.26
CA MET A 1 28.90 4.56 -0.09
C MET A 1 29.41 5.36 1.10
N ASP A 2 28.55 6.13 1.70
CA ASP A 2 28.83 6.77 2.98
C ASP A 2 29.05 5.69 4.05
N PRO A 3 30.15 5.70 4.82
CA PRO A 3 30.40 4.72 5.88
C PRO A 3 29.29 4.59 6.91
N SER A 4 28.49 5.63 7.13
CA SER A 4 27.34 5.63 8.03
C SER A 4 26.22 4.68 7.58
N PHE A 5 26.16 4.31 6.30
CA PHE A 5 25.16 3.41 5.71
C PHE A 5 25.69 2.01 5.38
N SER A 6 26.94 1.69 5.75
CA SER A 6 27.52 0.36 5.45
C SER A 6 26.80 -0.83 6.09
N HIS A 7 25.94 -0.57 7.07
CA HIS A 7 25.14 -1.58 7.78
C HIS A 7 23.76 -1.82 7.16
N ILE A 8 23.37 -1.07 6.11
CA ILE A 8 22.05 -1.21 5.47
C ILE A 8 21.97 -2.50 4.64
N GLN A 9 20.89 -3.24 4.84
CA GLN A 9 20.64 -4.55 4.23
C GLN A 9 19.37 -4.58 3.39
N MET A 10 18.45 -3.63 3.61
CA MET A 10 17.19 -3.55 2.89
C MET A 10 16.76 -2.11 2.66
N VAL A 11 16.09 -1.89 1.53
CA VAL A 11 15.39 -0.64 1.21
C VAL A 11 13.92 -0.95 0.96
N ALA A 12 13.03 -0.25 1.65
CA ALA A 12 11.59 -0.33 1.48
C ALA A 12 11.07 0.97 0.86
N ILE A 13 10.37 0.88 -0.27
CA ILE A 13 10.00 2.05 -1.06
C ILE A 13 8.50 2.05 -1.31
N ASP A 14 7.82 3.13 -0.92
CA ASP A 14 6.46 3.36 -1.38
C ASP A 14 6.42 3.64 -2.89
N CYS A 15 5.29 3.34 -3.54
CA CYS A 15 5.16 3.46 -4.98
C CYS A 15 4.63 4.83 -5.42
N ASP A 16 3.39 5.14 -5.06
CA ASP A 16 2.65 6.27 -5.62
C ASP A 16 3.17 7.61 -5.09
N GLU A 17 3.56 8.51 -5.99
CA GLU A 17 4.14 9.81 -5.63
C GLU A 17 5.38 9.74 -4.71
N THR A 18 6.03 8.57 -4.65
CA THR A 18 7.33 8.33 -4.00
C THR A 18 8.35 7.83 -5.01
N LEU A 19 8.20 6.59 -5.50
CA LEU A 19 9.05 6.01 -6.54
C LEU A 19 8.54 6.37 -7.95
N LEU A 20 7.22 6.35 -8.11
CA LEU A 20 6.55 6.65 -9.37
C LEU A 20 6.42 8.16 -9.58
N ARG A 21 6.65 8.58 -10.81
CA ARG A 21 6.32 9.92 -11.29
C ARG A 21 4.81 10.11 -11.39
N SER A 22 4.35 11.34 -11.52
CA SER A 22 2.91 11.69 -11.64
C SER A 22 2.21 11.03 -12.84
N ASP A 23 2.94 10.58 -13.85
CA ASP A 23 2.44 9.82 -14.99
C ASP A 23 2.46 8.29 -14.78
N ASN A 24 2.71 7.83 -13.55
CA ASN A 24 2.88 6.43 -13.17
C ASN A 24 4.08 5.73 -13.84
N THR A 25 5.07 6.46 -14.33
CA THR A 25 6.29 5.90 -14.91
C THR A 25 7.46 5.93 -13.93
N VAL A 26 8.51 5.18 -14.27
CA VAL A 26 9.82 5.19 -13.61
C VAL A 26 10.88 5.46 -14.67
N SER A 27 11.84 6.34 -14.37
CA SER A 27 12.93 6.65 -15.29
C SER A 27 13.93 5.49 -15.43
N GLU A 28 14.64 5.43 -16.56
CA GLU A 28 15.73 4.47 -16.74
C GLU A 28 16.86 4.69 -15.72
N TYR A 29 17.08 5.95 -15.31
CA TYR A 29 18.02 6.27 -14.23
C TYR A 29 17.63 5.60 -12.90
N THR A 30 16.36 5.72 -12.49
CA THR A 30 15.89 5.05 -11.28
C THR A 30 16.02 3.52 -11.35
N LYS A 31 15.73 2.92 -12.51
CA LYS A 31 15.91 1.46 -12.72
C LYS A 31 17.37 1.05 -12.57
N ASP A 32 18.30 1.79 -13.18
CA ASP A 32 19.74 1.53 -13.09
C ASP A 32 20.23 1.61 -11.64
N VAL A 33 19.83 2.66 -10.91
CA VAL A 33 20.20 2.84 -9.50
C VAL A 33 19.70 1.68 -8.63
N LEU A 34 18.45 1.25 -8.81
CA LEU A 34 17.89 0.12 -8.05
C LEU A 34 18.59 -1.20 -8.40
N HIS A 35 18.97 -1.39 -9.65
CA HIS A 35 19.71 -2.57 -10.07
C HIS A 35 21.10 -2.63 -9.44
N ARG A 36 21.84 -1.51 -9.46
CA ARG A 36 23.15 -1.38 -8.79
C ARG A 36 23.05 -1.60 -7.28
N LEU A 37 21.94 -1.18 -6.67
CA LEU A 37 21.68 -1.43 -5.25
C LEU A 37 21.53 -2.93 -4.97
N GLN A 38 20.80 -3.67 -5.83
CA GLN A 38 20.70 -5.13 -5.72
C GLN A 38 22.03 -5.84 -5.94
N GLU A 39 22.86 -5.37 -6.90
CA GLU A 39 24.21 -5.91 -7.14
C GLU A 39 25.13 -5.77 -5.90
N LYS A 40 24.90 -4.78 -5.05
CA LYS A 40 25.56 -4.65 -3.75
C LYS A 40 25.01 -5.59 -2.67
N GLY A 41 24.00 -6.40 -2.99
CA GLY A 41 23.37 -7.32 -2.06
C GLY A 41 22.32 -6.69 -1.15
N ILE A 42 21.94 -5.42 -1.37
CA ILE A 42 20.88 -4.75 -0.61
C ILE A 42 19.52 -5.17 -1.19
N ARG A 43 18.66 -5.71 -0.32
CA ARG A 43 17.32 -6.14 -0.72
C ARG A 43 16.41 -4.95 -0.97
N ILE A 44 15.48 -5.11 -1.92
CA ILE A 44 14.45 -4.11 -2.20
C ILE A 44 13.07 -4.73 -1.94
N THR A 45 12.20 -3.96 -1.33
CA THR A 45 10.76 -4.27 -1.24
C THR A 45 9.94 -3.03 -1.61
N LEU A 46 8.87 -3.24 -2.35
CA LEU A 46 7.88 -2.20 -2.66
C LEU A 46 6.77 -2.27 -1.62
N ALA A 47 6.32 -1.10 -1.11
CA ALA A 47 5.27 -1.04 -0.09
C ALA A 47 4.16 -0.08 -0.56
N THR A 48 2.99 -0.61 -0.95
CA THR A 48 1.93 0.16 -1.59
C THR A 48 0.53 -0.16 -1.04
N GLY A 49 -0.40 0.77 -1.20
CA GLY A 49 -1.84 0.53 -0.99
C GLY A 49 -2.52 -0.26 -2.10
N ARG A 50 -1.83 -0.48 -3.22
CA ARG A 50 -2.36 -1.17 -4.40
C ARG A 50 -2.61 -2.66 -4.13
N MET A 51 -3.52 -3.26 -4.90
CA MET A 51 -3.66 -4.71 -5.04
C MET A 51 -2.56 -5.26 -5.97
N TYR A 52 -2.34 -6.58 -5.96
CA TYR A 52 -1.28 -7.22 -6.75
C TYR A 52 -1.41 -6.93 -8.25
N GLN A 53 -2.61 -7.06 -8.80
CA GLN A 53 -2.91 -6.82 -10.21
C GLN A 53 -2.44 -5.44 -10.70
N THR A 54 -2.53 -4.40 -9.85
CA THR A 54 -2.13 -3.02 -10.19
C THR A 54 -0.71 -2.66 -9.73
N ALA A 55 -0.14 -3.39 -8.77
CA ALA A 55 1.24 -3.24 -8.32
C ALA A 55 2.24 -4.02 -9.19
N LYS A 56 1.84 -5.21 -9.67
CA LYS A 56 2.72 -6.07 -10.48
C LYS A 56 3.31 -5.39 -11.71
N PRO A 57 2.54 -4.64 -12.54
CA PRO A 57 3.12 -3.93 -13.68
C PRO A 57 4.24 -2.96 -13.29
N VAL A 58 4.11 -2.29 -12.15
CA VAL A 58 5.15 -1.41 -11.59
C VAL A 58 6.40 -2.21 -11.28
N GLY A 59 6.30 -3.25 -10.46
CA GLY A 59 7.43 -4.09 -10.09
C GLY A 59 8.12 -4.72 -11.30
N VAL A 60 7.36 -5.21 -12.28
CA VAL A 60 7.90 -5.77 -13.53
C VAL A 60 8.68 -4.71 -14.32
N SER A 61 8.17 -3.48 -14.40
CA SER A 61 8.83 -2.38 -15.13
C SER A 61 10.20 -2.00 -14.54
N LEU A 62 10.42 -2.30 -13.25
CA LEU A 62 11.68 -2.05 -12.55
C LEU A 62 12.74 -3.14 -12.80
N ASN A 63 12.34 -4.29 -13.36
CA ASN A 63 13.23 -5.43 -13.64
C ASN A 63 14.03 -5.92 -12.41
N LEU A 64 13.38 -5.93 -11.24
CA LEU A 64 14.03 -6.29 -9.96
C LEU A 64 13.98 -7.80 -9.63
N GLY A 65 13.44 -8.63 -10.55
CA GLY A 65 13.22 -10.06 -10.31
C GLY A 65 12.12 -10.33 -9.28
N ASN A 66 12.19 -11.48 -8.61
CA ASN A 66 11.14 -11.92 -7.67
C ASN A 66 11.25 -11.24 -6.29
N VAL A 67 11.12 -9.92 -6.25
CA VAL A 67 11.10 -9.17 -4.98
C VAL A 67 9.76 -9.30 -4.26
N PRO A 68 9.74 -9.30 -2.91
CA PRO A 68 8.49 -9.23 -2.17
C PRO A 68 7.87 -7.84 -2.30
N MET A 69 6.55 -7.80 -2.37
CA MET A 69 5.75 -6.57 -2.36
C MET A 69 4.82 -6.57 -1.16
N ILE A 70 4.81 -5.49 -0.40
CA ILE A 70 3.84 -5.19 0.64
C ILE A 70 2.66 -4.49 -0.04
N LEU A 71 1.50 -5.13 -0.04
CA LEU A 71 0.28 -4.74 -0.74
C LEU A 71 -0.84 -4.41 0.24
N PHE A 72 -1.90 -3.71 -0.22
CA PHE A 72 -3.04 -3.31 0.61
C PHE A 72 -2.59 -2.62 1.91
N SER A 73 -1.58 -1.74 1.80
CA SER A 73 -1.00 -1.02 2.96
C SER A 73 -0.52 -1.94 4.09
N GLY A 74 -0.13 -3.17 3.77
CA GLY A 74 0.38 -4.16 4.71
C GLY A 74 -0.53 -5.38 4.94
N GLY A 75 -1.71 -5.43 4.31
CA GLY A 75 -2.63 -6.57 4.42
C GLY A 75 -2.14 -7.84 3.72
N LEU A 76 -1.21 -7.71 2.78
CA LEU A 76 -0.65 -8.82 2.02
C LEU A 76 0.83 -8.58 1.74
N ILE A 77 1.67 -9.62 1.91
CA ILE A 77 3.01 -9.67 1.37
C ILE A 77 3.04 -10.77 0.32
N GLN A 78 3.37 -10.40 -0.91
CA GLN A 78 3.34 -11.32 -2.04
C GLN A 78 4.55 -11.11 -2.95
N GLU A 79 5.15 -12.19 -3.43
CA GLU A 79 6.28 -12.14 -4.35
C GLU A 79 5.84 -11.71 -5.75
N LEU A 80 6.67 -10.88 -6.40
CA LEU A 80 6.35 -10.23 -7.67
C LEU A 80 6.16 -11.23 -8.83
N GLU A 81 7.04 -12.22 -8.96
CA GLU A 81 7.00 -13.13 -10.12
C GLU A 81 6.21 -14.40 -9.82
N THR A 82 6.50 -15.05 -8.71
CA THR A 82 5.88 -16.32 -8.32
C THR A 82 4.45 -16.16 -7.83
N ALA A 83 4.05 -14.93 -7.44
CA ALA A 83 2.81 -14.65 -6.77
C ALA A 83 2.60 -15.44 -5.46
N HIS A 84 3.68 -15.97 -4.88
CA HIS A 84 3.62 -16.67 -3.59
C HIS A 84 3.23 -15.69 -2.47
N LYS A 85 2.16 -16.01 -1.76
CA LYS A 85 1.71 -15.24 -0.59
C LYS A 85 2.60 -15.58 0.62
N VAL A 86 3.40 -14.63 1.05
CA VAL A 86 4.33 -14.75 2.18
C VAL A 86 3.61 -14.48 3.51
N PHE A 87 2.67 -13.57 3.50
CA PHE A 87 1.83 -13.18 4.63
C PHE A 87 0.51 -12.62 4.13
N GLU A 88 -0.58 -12.90 4.82
CA GLU A 88 -1.89 -12.34 4.53
C GLU A 88 -2.65 -12.08 5.82
N ARG A 89 -3.29 -10.90 5.90
CA ARG A 89 -4.24 -10.55 6.95
C ARG A 89 -5.47 -9.95 6.31
N THR A 90 -6.60 -10.56 6.59
CA THR A 90 -7.90 -10.26 5.99
C THR A 90 -8.83 -9.61 6.99
N VAL A 91 -9.84 -8.91 6.51
CA VAL A 91 -10.92 -8.36 7.35
C VAL A 91 -11.76 -9.52 7.89
N PRO A 92 -11.99 -9.60 9.22
CA PRO A 92 -12.71 -10.71 9.82
C PRO A 92 -14.11 -10.90 9.22
N ARG A 93 -14.47 -12.14 8.91
CA ARG A 93 -15.74 -12.51 8.27
C ARG A 93 -16.95 -11.90 8.96
N ALA A 94 -17.00 -11.92 10.29
CA ALA A 94 -18.12 -11.37 11.04
C ALA A 94 -18.29 -9.86 10.85
N ALA A 95 -17.16 -9.13 10.76
CA ALA A 95 -17.18 -7.69 10.44
C ALA A 95 -17.65 -7.46 9.01
N VAL A 96 -17.14 -8.23 8.03
CA VAL A 96 -17.54 -8.16 6.61
C VAL A 96 -19.06 -8.34 6.47
N GLN A 97 -19.63 -9.35 7.10
CA GLN A 97 -21.07 -9.62 7.01
C GLN A 97 -21.92 -8.45 7.54
N ARG A 98 -21.55 -7.84 8.68
CA ARG A 98 -22.25 -6.67 9.21
C ARG A 98 -22.12 -5.44 8.30
N ILE A 99 -20.92 -5.22 7.74
CA ILE A 99 -20.67 -4.11 6.82
C ILE A 99 -21.51 -4.27 5.55
N LEU A 100 -21.49 -5.45 4.94
CA LEU A 100 -22.23 -5.72 3.71
C LEU A 100 -23.75 -5.73 3.93
N GLN A 101 -24.22 -6.15 5.11
CA GLN A 101 -25.64 -6.03 5.47
C GLN A 101 -26.10 -4.58 5.51
N LEU A 102 -25.34 -3.68 6.17
CA LEU A 102 -25.65 -2.25 6.16
C LEU A 102 -25.53 -1.64 4.77
N ALA A 103 -24.52 -2.06 3.99
CA ALA A 103 -24.37 -1.60 2.62
C ALA A 103 -25.60 -1.93 1.76
N ARG A 104 -26.18 -3.12 1.92
CA ARG A 104 -27.43 -3.52 1.27
C ARG A 104 -28.63 -2.71 1.75
N GLU A 105 -28.73 -2.50 3.07
CA GLU A 105 -29.89 -1.78 3.68
C GLU A 105 -29.92 -0.30 3.28
N TYR A 106 -28.76 0.34 3.20
CA TYR A 106 -28.63 1.78 2.94
C TYR A 106 -28.17 2.12 1.51
N ASP A 107 -28.10 1.10 0.64
CA ASP A 107 -27.62 1.23 -0.76
C ASP A 107 -26.24 1.91 -0.87
N TRP A 108 -25.31 1.55 0.02
CA TRP A 108 -23.95 2.04 -0.04
C TRP A 108 -23.14 1.33 -1.11
N HIS A 109 -22.36 2.09 -1.90
CA HIS A 109 -21.36 1.47 -2.77
C HIS A 109 -20.17 0.99 -1.93
N ILE A 110 -20.04 -0.33 -1.83
CA ILE A 110 -18.86 -0.98 -1.21
C ILE A 110 -18.22 -1.94 -2.22
N GLN A 111 -16.89 -1.84 -2.31
CA GLN A 111 -16.05 -2.74 -3.08
C GLN A 111 -15.32 -3.68 -2.13
N SER A 112 -15.21 -4.97 -2.51
CA SER A 112 -14.45 -5.99 -1.77
C SER A 112 -13.26 -6.47 -2.59
N TYR A 113 -12.13 -6.73 -1.93
CA TYR A 113 -10.90 -7.20 -2.56
C TYR A 113 -10.56 -8.59 -2.05
N ILE A 114 -10.76 -9.60 -2.90
CA ILE A 114 -10.58 -11.02 -2.57
C ILE A 114 -9.78 -11.68 -3.70
N ASP A 115 -8.69 -12.37 -3.36
CA ASP A 115 -7.85 -13.12 -4.30
C ASP A 115 -7.48 -12.30 -5.54
N ASP A 116 -7.00 -11.08 -5.33
CA ASP A 116 -6.61 -10.12 -6.36
C ASP A 116 -7.74 -9.72 -7.33
N ARG A 117 -9.00 -9.82 -6.89
CA ARG A 117 -10.19 -9.43 -7.63
C ARG A 117 -10.86 -8.26 -6.93
N LEU A 118 -11.29 -7.27 -7.72
CA LEU A 118 -12.11 -6.14 -7.28
C LEU A 118 -13.59 -6.49 -7.52
N LEU A 119 -14.34 -6.71 -6.45
CA LEU A 119 -15.71 -7.18 -6.48
C LEU A 119 -16.66 -6.05 -6.10
N CYS A 120 -17.65 -5.77 -6.96
CA CYS A 120 -18.68 -4.76 -6.78
C CYS A 120 -20.08 -5.33 -6.97
N HIS A 121 -21.10 -4.63 -6.46
CA HIS A 121 -22.49 -5.03 -6.67
C HIS A 121 -22.90 -4.84 -8.14
N HIS A 122 -22.84 -3.62 -8.64
CA HIS A 122 -23.18 -3.26 -10.03
C HIS A 122 -22.30 -2.11 -10.51
N ARG A 123 -22.29 -1.89 -11.83
CA ARG A 123 -21.59 -0.76 -12.44
C ARG A 123 -22.28 0.55 -12.10
N ASN A 124 -21.54 1.51 -11.63
CA ASN A 124 -22.00 2.86 -11.28
C ASN A 124 -20.83 3.86 -11.38
N TRP A 125 -21.10 5.14 -11.08
CA TRP A 125 -20.07 6.18 -11.18
C TRP A 125 -18.89 5.95 -10.22
N GLN A 126 -19.12 5.31 -9.06
CA GLN A 126 -18.07 5.01 -8.08
C GLN A 126 -17.11 3.95 -8.64
N SER A 127 -17.64 2.87 -9.20
CA SER A 127 -16.81 1.83 -9.83
C SER A 127 -16.06 2.35 -11.05
N ASP A 128 -16.71 3.21 -11.87
CA ASP A 128 -16.07 3.82 -13.04
C ASP A 128 -14.95 4.78 -12.63
N LEU A 129 -15.18 5.60 -11.58
CA LEU A 129 -14.16 6.47 -10.99
C LEU A 129 -12.95 5.67 -10.51
N TYR A 130 -13.20 4.60 -9.74
CA TYR A 130 -12.13 3.78 -9.20
C TYR A 130 -11.33 3.05 -10.28
N GLU A 131 -11.99 2.45 -11.27
CA GLU A 131 -11.33 1.83 -12.43
C GLU A 131 -10.45 2.84 -13.20
N ALA A 132 -10.96 4.07 -13.39
CA ALA A 132 -10.22 5.13 -14.09
C ALA A 132 -8.97 5.59 -13.32
N GLN A 133 -9.05 5.70 -11.99
CA GLN A 133 -7.94 6.13 -11.14
C GLN A 133 -6.87 5.08 -10.96
N THR A 134 -7.26 3.79 -10.83
CA THR A 134 -6.34 2.73 -10.40
C THR A 134 -5.94 1.77 -11.51
N GLY A 135 -6.69 1.73 -12.61
CA GLY A 135 -6.55 0.72 -13.67
C GLY A 135 -7.08 -0.67 -13.30
N ALA A 136 -7.53 -0.89 -12.07
CA ALA A 136 -8.17 -2.13 -11.64
C ALA A 136 -9.45 -2.38 -12.45
N LYS A 137 -9.82 -3.64 -12.62
CA LYS A 137 -11.06 -4.05 -13.32
C LYS A 137 -12.04 -4.65 -12.32
N ALA A 138 -13.23 -4.05 -12.24
CA ALA A 138 -14.27 -4.52 -11.35
C ALA A 138 -15.05 -5.70 -11.95
N GLU A 139 -15.33 -6.70 -11.12
CA GLU A 139 -16.28 -7.76 -11.39
C GLU A 139 -17.59 -7.46 -10.66
N PHE A 140 -18.70 -7.61 -11.36
CA PHE A 140 -20.01 -7.26 -10.84
C PHE A 140 -20.79 -8.52 -10.46
N LEU A 141 -21.04 -8.70 -9.16
CA LEU A 141 -21.63 -9.90 -8.59
C LEU A 141 -23.14 -9.81 -8.33
N GLY A 142 -23.74 -8.63 -8.52
CA GLY A 142 -25.12 -8.41 -8.07
C GLY A 142 -25.26 -8.69 -6.57
N ASP A 143 -26.40 -9.21 -6.16
CA ASP A 143 -26.72 -9.51 -4.75
C ASP A 143 -25.75 -10.52 -4.10
N SER A 144 -25.04 -11.33 -4.88
CA SER A 144 -24.02 -12.26 -4.36
C SER A 144 -22.86 -11.54 -3.66
N LEU A 145 -22.65 -10.24 -3.89
CA LEU A 145 -21.68 -9.44 -3.14
C LEU A 145 -22.00 -9.45 -1.64
N TYR A 146 -23.28 -9.38 -1.28
CA TYR A 146 -23.74 -9.32 0.12
C TYR A 146 -23.69 -10.68 0.83
N GLU A 147 -23.46 -11.75 0.08
CA GLU A 147 -23.38 -13.14 0.57
C GLU A 147 -21.95 -13.69 0.60
N LEU A 148 -20.94 -12.81 0.46
CA LEU A 148 -19.53 -13.21 0.47
C LEU A 148 -19.20 -13.98 1.75
N SER A 149 -18.63 -15.17 1.57
CA SER A 149 -18.16 -16.05 2.64
C SER A 149 -16.66 -15.95 2.88
N GLN A 150 -15.92 -15.39 1.93
CA GLN A 150 -14.48 -15.18 2.01
C GLN A 150 -14.16 -13.88 2.72
N GLU A 151 -12.99 -13.83 3.34
CA GLU A 151 -12.48 -12.65 4.01
C GLU A 151 -11.67 -11.80 3.04
N PRO A 152 -12.06 -10.54 2.77
CA PRO A 152 -11.32 -9.66 1.87
C PRO A 152 -10.05 -9.13 2.52
N ASN A 153 -9.05 -8.81 1.69
CA ASN A 153 -7.88 -8.06 2.13
C ASN A 153 -8.25 -6.65 2.58
N LYS A 154 -9.24 -6.05 1.90
CA LYS A 154 -9.80 -4.75 2.25
C LYS A 154 -11.20 -4.60 1.66
N LEU A 155 -11.99 -3.66 2.23
CA LEU A 155 -13.16 -3.10 1.56
C LEU A 155 -12.97 -1.59 1.41
N ILE A 156 -13.63 -0.99 0.42
CA ILE A 156 -13.67 0.47 0.24
C ILE A 156 -15.12 0.90 0.05
N ALA A 157 -15.57 1.87 0.84
CA ALA A 157 -16.77 2.63 0.53
C ALA A 157 -16.38 3.89 -0.25
N ILE A 158 -17.10 4.17 -1.34
CA ILE A 158 -16.90 5.35 -2.18
C ILE A 158 -18.22 6.08 -2.29
N ASP A 159 -18.24 7.36 -1.89
CA ASP A 159 -19.42 8.22 -2.03
C ASP A 159 -19.01 9.70 -1.85
N ARG A 160 -19.96 10.62 -1.97
CA ARG A 160 -19.76 12.02 -1.60
C ARG A 160 -19.32 12.16 -0.15
N ILE A 161 -18.56 13.21 0.14
CA ILE A 161 -17.92 13.45 1.45
C ILE A 161 -18.91 13.29 2.60
N GLU A 162 -20.10 13.89 2.49
CA GLU A 162 -21.12 13.87 3.53
C GLU A 162 -21.67 12.46 3.79
N ASN A 163 -21.73 11.62 2.76
CA ASN A 163 -22.16 10.23 2.88
C ASN A 163 -21.04 9.38 3.50
N ILE A 164 -19.77 9.61 3.13
CA ILE A 164 -18.63 8.92 3.76
C ILE A 164 -18.57 9.23 5.26
N ASP A 165 -18.88 10.46 5.68
CA ASP A 165 -18.98 10.81 7.13
C ASP A 165 -20.07 10.00 7.83
N ARG A 166 -21.23 9.84 7.20
CA ARG A 166 -22.35 9.01 7.73
C ARG A 166 -21.98 7.53 7.78
N ILE A 167 -21.38 6.99 6.72
CA ILE A 167 -20.91 5.60 6.65
C ILE A 167 -19.90 5.34 7.77
N THR A 168 -18.92 6.23 7.95
CA THR A 168 -17.91 6.15 9.01
C THR A 168 -18.57 6.15 10.39
N ALA A 169 -19.49 7.07 10.64
CA ALA A 169 -20.20 7.17 11.92
C ALA A 169 -21.06 5.92 12.21
N SER A 170 -21.64 5.30 11.18
CA SER A 170 -22.42 4.06 11.31
C SER A 170 -21.53 2.83 11.55
N LEU A 171 -20.38 2.74 10.89
CA LEU A 171 -19.49 1.59 11.00
C LEU A 171 -18.65 1.60 12.26
N THR A 172 -18.24 2.78 12.77
CA THR A 172 -17.36 2.89 13.95
C THR A 172 -17.88 2.13 15.16
N PRO A 173 -19.14 2.30 15.63
CA PRO A 173 -19.65 1.56 16.78
C PRO A 173 -19.90 0.08 16.49
N LEU A 174 -20.04 -0.31 15.23
CA LEU A 174 -20.42 -1.66 14.85
C LEU A 174 -19.23 -2.59 14.67
N VAL A 175 -18.13 -2.10 14.09
CA VAL A 175 -16.96 -2.90 13.72
C VAL A 175 -15.61 -2.26 14.11
N GLY A 176 -15.62 -1.08 14.73
CA GLY A 176 -14.40 -0.32 15.05
C GLY A 176 -13.42 -1.04 15.97
N ASP A 177 -13.87 -2.05 16.71
CA ASP A 177 -12.99 -2.90 17.54
C ASP A 177 -12.34 -4.05 16.77
N GLU A 178 -12.83 -4.36 15.57
CA GLU A 178 -12.39 -5.49 14.76
C GLU A 178 -11.61 -5.06 13.50
N VAL A 179 -11.83 -3.83 13.04
CA VAL A 179 -11.23 -3.27 11.83
C VAL A 179 -10.63 -1.89 12.09
N THR A 180 -9.81 -1.44 11.17
CA THR A 180 -9.37 -0.05 11.09
C THR A 180 -10.11 0.64 9.94
N LEU A 181 -10.72 1.79 10.22
CA LEU A 181 -11.36 2.65 9.24
C LEU A 181 -10.40 3.78 8.89
N VAL A 182 -9.98 3.85 7.62
CA VAL A 182 -9.01 4.83 7.14
C VAL A 182 -9.61 5.64 6.01
N ARG A 183 -9.59 6.96 6.15
CA ARG A 183 -9.97 7.86 5.06
C ARG A 183 -8.76 8.10 4.17
N SER A 184 -8.64 7.33 3.07
CA SER A 184 -7.52 7.44 2.13
C SER A 184 -7.66 8.63 1.17
N GLN A 185 -8.91 9.01 0.86
CA GLN A 185 -9.28 10.22 0.13
C GLN A 185 -10.53 10.84 0.77
N LYS A 186 -10.89 12.06 0.38
CA LYS A 186 -12.05 12.75 0.96
C LYS A 186 -13.37 11.98 0.79
N ASP A 187 -13.48 11.24 -0.29
CA ASP A 187 -14.63 10.47 -0.77
C ASP A 187 -14.42 8.93 -0.68
N PHE A 188 -13.30 8.46 -0.10
CA PHE A 188 -12.97 7.05 0.05
C PHE A 188 -12.76 6.69 1.52
N LEU A 189 -13.49 5.68 1.99
CA LEU A 189 -13.28 5.05 3.30
C LEU A 189 -12.78 3.62 3.10
N GLU A 190 -11.53 3.39 3.41
CA GLU A 190 -10.95 2.04 3.44
C GLU A 190 -11.25 1.35 4.77
N ILE A 191 -11.60 0.08 4.69
CA ILE A 191 -11.88 -0.80 5.83
C ILE A 191 -10.89 -1.94 5.73
N ILE A 192 -9.95 -1.98 6.64
CA ILE A 192 -8.84 -2.95 6.68
C ILE A 192 -8.83 -3.69 8.02
N ALA A 193 -8.18 -4.85 8.06
CA ALA A 193 -8.01 -5.57 9.33
C ALA A 193 -7.25 -4.72 10.35
N ARG A 194 -7.52 -4.94 11.64
CA ARG A 194 -6.73 -4.30 12.71
C ARG A 194 -5.27 -4.71 12.66
N HIS A 195 -4.40 -3.80 13.09
CA HIS A 195 -2.96 -4.01 13.10
C HIS A 195 -2.39 -4.35 11.72
N VAL A 196 -2.98 -3.78 10.66
CA VAL A 196 -2.44 -3.77 9.31
C VAL A 196 -1.83 -2.39 9.07
N SER A 197 -0.54 -2.37 8.78
CA SER A 197 0.18 -1.17 8.35
C SER A 197 1.40 -1.57 7.52
N LYS A 198 1.91 -0.66 6.67
CA LYS A 198 3.14 -0.89 5.92
C LYS A 198 4.32 -1.21 6.85
N GLY A 199 4.39 -0.55 8.01
CA GLY A 199 5.43 -0.77 9.01
C GLY A 199 5.36 -2.15 9.67
N ASP A 200 4.17 -2.65 10.02
CA ASP A 200 4.00 -3.98 10.61
C ASP A 200 4.33 -5.08 9.59
N ALA A 201 3.90 -4.90 8.34
CA ALA A 201 4.23 -5.84 7.26
C ALA A 201 5.73 -5.84 6.94
N LEU A 202 6.38 -4.68 6.92
CA LEU A 202 7.83 -4.58 6.72
C LEU A 202 8.60 -5.27 7.87
N GLU A 203 8.18 -5.07 9.10
CA GLU A 203 8.77 -5.76 10.26
C GLU A 203 8.62 -7.29 10.17
N GLN A 204 7.45 -7.76 9.71
CA GLN A 204 7.21 -9.17 9.45
C GLN A 204 8.16 -9.72 8.37
N LEU A 205 8.30 -9.00 7.27
CA LEU A 205 9.19 -9.37 6.16
C LEU A 205 10.66 -9.36 6.59
N ALA A 206 11.09 -8.33 7.30
CA ALA A 206 12.44 -8.20 7.82
C ALA A 206 12.83 -9.36 8.73
N ARG A 207 11.94 -9.76 9.64
CA ARG A 207 12.13 -10.95 10.51
C ARG A 207 12.36 -12.22 9.71
N GLN A 208 11.66 -12.43 8.59
CA GLN A 208 11.86 -13.63 7.75
C GLN A 208 13.24 -13.66 7.10
N TYR A 209 13.82 -12.50 6.83
CA TYR A 209 15.17 -12.38 6.30
C TYR A 209 16.25 -12.28 7.38
N GLY A 210 15.88 -12.26 8.67
CA GLY A 210 16.82 -12.06 9.78
C GLY A 210 17.43 -10.65 9.79
N ILE A 211 16.71 -9.65 9.26
CA ILE A 211 17.16 -8.25 9.18
C ILE A 211 16.50 -7.46 10.31
N GLY A 212 17.31 -6.74 11.09
CA GLY A 212 16.80 -5.77 12.08
C GLY A 212 16.27 -4.51 11.41
N MET A 213 15.25 -3.90 11.99
CA MET A 213 14.65 -2.67 11.43
C MET A 213 15.66 -1.52 11.34
N GLU A 214 16.67 -1.50 12.21
CA GLU A 214 17.79 -0.56 12.21
C GLU A 214 18.68 -0.67 10.95
N HIS A 215 18.59 -1.77 10.21
CA HIS A 215 19.33 -2.01 8.96
C HIS A 215 18.48 -1.73 7.70
N ILE A 216 17.37 -1.03 7.86
CA ILE A 216 16.43 -0.72 6.78
C ILE A 216 16.35 0.78 6.55
N VAL A 217 16.47 1.20 5.30
CA VAL A 217 16.06 2.53 4.83
C VAL A 217 14.66 2.44 4.27
N SER A 218 13.80 3.40 4.59
CA SER A 218 12.46 3.49 3.99
C SER A 218 12.19 4.84 3.36
N PHE A 219 11.42 4.84 2.26
CA PHE A 219 10.98 6.02 1.52
C PHE A 219 9.46 6.06 1.46
N GLY A 220 8.88 7.26 1.67
CA GLY A 220 7.43 7.46 1.65
C GLY A 220 7.02 8.91 1.53
N ASN A 221 5.71 9.15 1.30
CA ASN A 221 5.16 10.49 1.11
C ASN A 221 3.85 10.75 1.87
N ALA A 222 3.11 9.72 2.26
CA ALA A 222 1.72 9.84 2.69
C ALA A 222 1.48 9.31 4.12
N GLU A 223 0.27 9.50 4.65
CA GLU A 223 -0.11 9.08 6.00
C GLU A 223 0.04 7.56 6.22
N ASN A 224 -0.21 6.73 5.21
CA ASN A 224 -0.06 5.29 5.30
C ASN A 224 1.41 4.82 5.34
N ASP A 225 2.39 5.71 5.06
CA ASP A 225 3.82 5.45 5.17
C ASP A 225 4.37 5.71 6.56
N ILE A 226 3.69 6.51 7.37
CA ILE A 226 4.18 6.93 8.70
C ILE A 226 4.58 5.73 9.55
N SER A 227 3.79 4.66 9.53
CA SER A 227 4.09 3.44 10.27
C SER A 227 5.41 2.79 9.84
N MET A 228 5.73 2.83 8.56
CA MET A 228 6.98 2.33 7.99
C MET A 228 8.15 3.26 8.30
N LEU A 229 7.98 4.56 8.04
CA LEU A 229 8.98 5.61 8.30
C LEU A 229 9.36 5.65 9.79
N SER A 230 8.40 5.49 10.70
CA SER A 230 8.66 5.54 12.14
C SER A 230 9.38 4.32 12.71
N LYS A 231 9.35 3.17 12.01
CA LYS A 231 9.92 1.89 12.51
C LYS A 231 11.31 1.59 11.95
N THR A 232 11.68 2.15 10.81
CA THR A 232 12.95 1.85 10.14
C THR A 232 14.12 2.64 10.75
N GLY A 233 15.32 2.09 10.66
CA GLY A 233 16.55 2.72 11.15
C GLY A 233 16.85 4.05 10.48
N TYR A 234 16.48 4.17 9.19
CA TYR A 234 16.61 5.44 8.47
C TYR A 234 15.38 5.69 7.58
N ALA A 235 14.64 6.72 7.92
CA ALA A 235 13.44 7.14 7.20
C ALA A 235 13.72 8.38 6.36
N VAL A 236 13.30 8.36 5.10
CA VAL A 236 13.46 9.46 4.14
C VAL A 236 12.09 9.79 3.54
N ALA A 237 11.63 11.01 3.71
CA ALA A 237 10.46 11.52 3.01
C ALA A 237 10.86 12.11 1.66
N VAL A 238 10.01 12.02 0.63
CA VAL A 238 10.21 12.80 -0.60
C VAL A 238 9.74 14.24 -0.41
N ASP A 239 10.23 15.17 -1.24
CA ASP A 239 9.92 16.61 -1.09
C ASP A 239 8.42 16.94 -1.18
N ASN A 240 7.67 16.19 -1.98
CA ASN A 240 6.21 16.31 -2.09
C ASN A 240 5.43 15.61 -0.97
N ALA A 241 6.10 15.04 0.05
CA ALA A 241 5.44 14.33 1.13
C ALA A 241 4.59 15.27 2.00
N VAL A 242 3.55 14.69 2.63
CA VAL A 242 2.76 15.40 3.64
C VAL A 242 3.63 15.76 4.84
N GLU A 243 3.31 16.87 5.51
CA GLU A 243 4.11 17.38 6.64
C GLU A 243 4.35 16.33 7.73
N HIS A 244 3.34 15.52 8.03
CA HIS A 244 3.46 14.48 9.05
C HIS A 244 4.48 13.39 8.67
N ALA A 245 4.55 13.00 7.39
CA ALA A 245 5.58 12.07 6.90
C ALA A 245 6.98 12.68 6.99
N LYS A 246 7.14 13.97 6.66
CA LYS A 246 8.41 14.69 6.81
C LYS A 246 8.84 14.77 8.28
N LEU A 247 7.92 15.05 9.19
CA LEU A 247 8.22 15.17 10.63
C LEU A 247 8.74 13.87 11.27
N VAL A 248 8.28 12.69 10.80
CA VAL A 248 8.75 11.40 11.32
C VAL A 248 9.99 10.88 10.60
N SER A 249 10.38 11.52 9.50
CA SER A 249 11.56 11.16 8.71
C SER A 249 12.82 11.84 9.26
N ARG A 250 13.97 11.20 9.04
CA ARG A 250 15.29 11.79 9.39
C ARG A 250 15.75 12.81 8.36
N GLU A 251 15.28 12.64 7.12
CA GLU A 251 15.72 13.45 5.99
C GLU A 251 14.59 13.57 4.95
N VAL A 252 14.66 14.62 4.14
CA VAL A 252 13.80 14.85 2.99
C VAL A 252 14.68 14.83 1.74
N CYS A 253 14.42 13.88 0.83
CA CYS A 253 15.09 13.81 -0.46
C CYS A 253 14.38 14.66 -1.53
N GLY A 254 14.85 14.60 -2.78
CA GLY A 254 14.24 15.34 -3.89
C GLY A 254 12.80 14.91 -4.21
N HIS A 255 12.14 15.72 -5.04
CA HIS A 255 10.77 15.48 -5.48
C HIS A 255 10.66 14.19 -6.31
N HIS A 256 9.54 13.46 -6.21
CA HIS A 256 9.35 12.17 -6.91
C HIS A 256 9.46 12.28 -8.44
N ASN A 257 9.04 13.42 -9.02
CA ASN A 257 9.18 13.65 -10.47
C ASN A 257 10.63 13.88 -10.92
N ASP A 258 11.53 14.18 -9.99
CA ASP A 258 12.95 14.44 -10.25
C ASP A 258 13.86 13.27 -9.82
N ASP A 259 13.28 12.05 -9.72
CA ASP A 259 13.98 10.84 -9.28
C ASP A 259 14.59 10.96 -7.87
N GLY A 260 13.92 11.67 -6.96
CA GLY A 260 14.44 12.00 -5.64
C GLY A 260 14.93 10.80 -4.84
N VAL A 261 14.18 9.68 -4.84
CA VAL A 261 14.57 8.43 -4.19
C VAL A 261 15.85 7.85 -4.79
N ALA A 262 15.94 7.78 -6.12
CA ALA A 262 17.12 7.23 -6.79
C ALA A 262 18.38 8.07 -6.56
N ARG A 263 18.25 9.40 -6.62
CA ARG A 263 19.37 10.30 -6.33
C ARG A 263 19.89 10.13 -4.91
N TRP A 264 18.98 10.03 -3.94
CA TRP A 264 19.36 9.79 -2.56
C TRP A 264 20.08 8.42 -2.39
N ILE A 265 19.55 7.36 -3.01
CA ILE A 265 20.18 6.02 -2.99
C ILE A 265 21.58 6.07 -3.61
N GLU A 266 21.75 6.72 -4.75
CA GLU A 266 23.03 6.82 -5.41
C GLU A 266 24.08 7.56 -4.56
N GLU A 267 23.67 8.65 -3.91
CA GLU A 267 24.56 9.44 -3.07
C GLU A 267 25.01 8.72 -1.79
N HIS A 268 24.11 7.95 -1.15
CA HIS A 268 24.35 7.42 0.20
C HIS A 268 24.66 5.92 0.22
N LEU A 269 24.05 5.14 -0.69
CA LEU A 269 24.15 3.68 -0.65
C LEU A 269 25.04 3.11 -1.75
N LEU A 270 25.35 3.85 -2.81
CA LEU A 270 26.18 3.41 -3.93
C LEU A 270 27.57 4.07 -3.94
#